data_a647ed85400242cbb47395f533cf42bf
#
_entry.id   a647ed85400242cbb47395f533cf42bf
#
_cell.length_a   1.000
_cell.length_b   1.000
_cell.length_c   1.000
_cell.angle_alpha   90.00
_cell.angle_beta   90.00
_cell.angle_gamma   90.00
#
_symmetry.space_group_name_H-M   'P 1'
#
loop_
_entity.id
_entity.type
_entity.pdbx_description
1 polymer ?
#
loop_
_entity_poly.entity_id
_entity_poly.type
_entity_poly.pdbx_seq_one_letter_code
_entity_poly.pdbx_strand_id
1 'polypeptide(L)'
;MKKLPDSELEIMLIIWEYDRPVTRFEIESKLDEDRKLSPTTILSFLSRLQAKGFLEVSKDGKNNVYSAIIDQESYMQAESKNVLKKLYKNSVKNFLAALYDGNNLTEKDLQELEAYIEEKRQKQ
;
A
#
# COMPACT_ATOMS: atom_id res chain seq x y z
N MET A 1 9.00 7.01 -7.89
CA MET A 1 7.76 6.95 -7.08
C MET A 1 8.13 7.17 -5.62
N LYS A 2 7.51 8.16 -5.00
CA LYS A 2 7.83 8.50 -3.62
C LYS A 2 7.13 7.57 -2.64
N LYS A 3 7.82 7.24 -1.56
CA LYS A 3 7.22 6.55 -0.43
C LYS A 3 6.18 7.46 0.22
N LEU A 4 5.01 6.92 0.51
CA LEU A 4 3.94 7.66 1.18
C LEU A 4 4.10 7.61 2.70
N PRO A 5 3.83 8.71 3.42
CA PRO A 5 3.65 8.64 4.86
C PRO A 5 2.54 7.68 5.23
N ASP A 6 2.58 7.11 6.43
CA ASP A 6 1.63 6.09 6.87
C ASP A 6 0.17 6.55 6.76
N SER A 7 -0.12 7.81 7.09
CA SER A 7 -1.48 8.33 7.03
C SER A 7 -2.02 8.39 5.60
N GLU A 8 -1.18 8.80 4.65
CA GLU A 8 -1.56 8.86 3.25
C GLU A 8 -1.66 7.46 2.66
N LEU A 9 -0.77 6.55 3.06
CA LEU A 9 -0.84 5.16 2.62
C LEU A 9 -2.13 4.50 3.09
N GLU A 10 -2.56 4.76 4.32
CA GLU A 10 -3.82 4.24 4.85
C GLU A 10 -5.00 4.63 3.96
N ILE A 11 -5.03 5.88 3.52
CA ILE A 11 -6.07 6.36 2.59
C ILE A 11 -5.98 5.64 1.25
N MET A 12 -4.77 5.49 0.70
CA MET A 12 -4.59 4.79 -0.58
C MET A 12 -4.98 3.32 -0.49
N LEU A 13 -4.68 2.65 0.62
CA LEU A 13 -5.07 1.26 0.81
C LEU A 13 -6.59 1.09 0.76
N ILE A 14 -7.33 2.06 1.28
CA ILE A 14 -8.78 2.06 1.19
C ILE A 14 -9.24 2.27 -0.26
N ILE A 15 -8.67 3.26 -0.94
CA ILE A 15 -9.04 3.59 -2.32
C ILE A 15 -8.76 2.40 -3.25
N TRP A 16 -7.64 1.71 -3.07
CA TRP A 16 -7.29 0.55 -3.88
C TRP A 16 -8.24 -0.64 -3.70
N GLU A 17 -9.01 -0.69 -2.62
CA GLU A 17 -10.01 -1.75 -2.43
C GLU A 17 -11.20 -1.65 -3.39
N TYR A 18 -11.41 -0.47 -3.97
CA TYR A 18 -12.53 -0.21 -4.87
C TYR A 18 -12.10 -0.31 -6.33
N ASP A 19 -12.96 -0.86 -7.17
CA ASP A 19 -12.75 -0.93 -8.62
C ASP A 19 -13.31 0.28 -9.35
N ARG A 20 -13.63 1.34 -8.63
CA ARG A 20 -14.30 2.53 -9.15
C ARG A 20 -13.85 3.74 -8.36
N PRO A 21 -14.13 4.96 -8.86
CA PRO A 21 -13.87 6.17 -8.08
C PRO A 21 -14.64 6.13 -6.75
N VAL A 22 -14.06 6.72 -5.71
CA VAL A 22 -14.62 6.71 -4.35
C VAL A 22 -14.83 8.12 -3.83
N THR A 23 -15.84 8.27 -2.98
CA THR A 23 -16.14 9.53 -2.30
C THR A 23 -15.39 9.59 -0.97
N ARG A 24 -15.28 10.83 -0.41
CA ARG A 24 -14.75 11.01 0.94
C ARG A 24 -15.54 10.21 1.97
N PHE A 25 -16.86 10.15 1.80
CA PHE A 25 -17.72 9.41 2.74
C PHE A 25 -17.41 7.93 2.77
N GLU A 26 -17.11 7.35 1.60
CA GLU A 26 -16.73 5.94 1.51
C GLU A 26 -15.40 5.68 2.21
N ILE A 27 -14.45 6.61 2.07
CA ILE A 27 -13.17 6.51 2.77
C ILE A 27 -13.39 6.55 4.28
N GLU A 28 -14.18 7.50 4.76
CA GLU A 28 -14.51 7.61 6.20
C GLU A 28 -15.10 6.32 6.73
N SER A 29 -15.97 5.69 5.98
CA SER A 29 -16.67 4.47 6.44
C SER A 29 -15.74 3.28 6.62
N LYS A 30 -14.59 3.31 5.99
CA LYS A 30 -13.59 2.22 6.06
C LYS A 30 -12.50 2.45 7.10
N LEU A 31 -12.40 3.67 7.64
CA LEU A 31 -11.42 3.95 8.69
C LEU A 31 -11.86 3.33 10.01
N ASP A 32 -10.90 2.78 10.75
CA ASP A 32 -11.15 2.23 12.07
C ASP A 32 -11.65 3.32 13.01
N GLU A 33 -12.52 2.95 13.96
CA GLU A 33 -13.06 3.88 14.94
C GLU A 33 -11.97 4.60 15.73
N ASP A 34 -10.87 3.90 16.04
CA ASP A 34 -9.73 4.46 16.75
C ASP A 34 -8.93 5.43 15.90
N ARG A 35 -9.15 5.44 14.59
CA ARG A 35 -8.44 6.27 13.64
C ARG A 35 -9.38 7.22 12.92
N LYS A 36 -10.47 7.59 13.56
CA LYS A 36 -11.40 8.56 12.97
C LYS A 36 -10.71 9.88 12.72
N LEU A 37 -10.61 10.23 11.46
CA LEU A 37 -10.06 11.50 11.02
C LEU A 37 -11.21 12.44 10.70
N SER A 38 -11.00 13.73 10.97
CA SER A 38 -12.01 14.74 10.59
C SER A 38 -12.10 14.83 9.06
N PRO A 39 -13.26 15.24 8.51
CA PRO A 39 -13.36 15.47 7.07
C PRO A 39 -12.29 16.39 6.52
N THR A 40 -11.92 17.44 7.25
CA THR A 40 -10.87 18.37 6.85
C THR A 40 -9.52 17.69 6.73
N THR A 41 -9.19 16.81 7.69
CA THR A 41 -7.93 16.06 7.68
C THR A 41 -7.88 15.09 6.49
N ILE A 42 -8.98 14.39 6.22
CA ILE A 42 -9.07 13.47 5.08
C ILE A 42 -8.89 14.24 3.77
N LEU A 43 -9.56 15.38 3.62
CA LEU A 43 -9.43 16.22 2.43
C LEU A 43 -8.01 16.72 2.24
N SER A 44 -7.31 17.04 3.34
CA SER A 44 -5.90 17.45 3.30
C SER A 44 -5.01 16.32 2.76
N PHE A 45 -5.21 15.10 3.24
CA PHE A 45 -4.46 13.94 2.74
C PHE A 45 -4.76 13.66 1.27
N LEU A 46 -6.02 13.76 0.87
CA LEU A 46 -6.42 13.58 -0.54
C LEU A 46 -5.76 14.63 -1.43
N SER A 47 -5.68 15.88 -0.98
CA SER A 47 -4.99 16.93 -1.73
C SER A 47 -3.51 16.65 -1.90
N ARG A 48 -2.85 16.14 -0.86
CA ARG A 48 -1.43 15.77 -0.92
C ARG A 48 -1.20 14.61 -1.88
N LEU A 49 -2.07 13.60 -1.83
CA LEU A 49 -1.99 12.45 -2.73
C LEU A 49 -2.18 12.88 -4.18
N GLN A 50 -3.11 13.80 -4.41
CA GLN A 50 -3.34 14.37 -5.74
C GLN A 50 -2.10 15.13 -6.24
N ALA A 51 -1.51 15.95 -5.37
CA ALA A 51 -0.30 16.72 -5.71
C ALA A 51 0.89 15.81 -6.02
N LYS A 52 0.97 14.64 -5.37
CA LYS A 52 2.03 13.66 -5.61
C LYS A 52 1.78 12.78 -6.83
N GLY A 53 0.64 12.93 -7.49
CA GLY A 53 0.31 12.16 -8.68
C GLY A 53 -0.26 10.77 -8.41
N PHE A 54 -0.73 10.50 -7.21
CA PHE A 54 -1.33 9.21 -6.84
C PHE A 54 -2.82 9.15 -7.17
N LEU A 55 -3.50 10.27 -7.11
CA LEU A 55 -4.94 10.37 -7.30
C LEU A 55 -5.30 11.43 -8.33
N GLU A 56 -6.40 11.22 -8.99
CA GLU A 56 -7.08 12.28 -9.73
C GLU A 56 -8.49 12.43 -9.16
N VAL A 57 -9.02 13.65 -9.22
CA VAL A 57 -10.35 13.97 -8.74
C VAL A 57 -11.24 14.32 -9.91
N SER A 58 -12.47 13.85 -9.87
CA SER A 58 -13.52 14.21 -10.83
C SER A 58 -14.82 14.43 -10.08
N LYS A 59 -15.86 14.85 -10.80
CA LYS A 59 -17.18 15.11 -10.22
C LYS A 59 -18.15 14.01 -10.59
N ASP A 60 -18.92 13.58 -9.61
CA ASP A 60 -20.10 12.75 -9.81
C ASP A 60 -21.27 13.50 -9.20
N GLY A 61 -21.99 14.24 -10.04
CA GLY A 61 -22.99 15.17 -9.55
C GLY A 61 -22.32 16.30 -8.78
N LYS A 62 -22.71 16.48 -7.51
CA LYS A 62 -22.14 17.51 -6.63
C LYS A 62 -20.93 17.02 -5.85
N ASN A 63 -20.68 15.71 -5.87
CA ASN A 63 -19.63 15.11 -5.07
C ASN A 63 -18.33 14.98 -5.84
N ASN A 64 -17.22 15.20 -5.14
CA ASN A 64 -15.92 14.83 -5.67
C ASN A 64 -15.72 13.33 -5.51
N VAL A 65 -15.17 12.69 -6.54
CA VAL A 65 -14.78 11.29 -6.49
C VAL A 65 -13.31 11.18 -6.85
N TYR A 66 -12.64 10.24 -6.21
CA TYR A 66 -11.19 10.09 -6.26
C TYR A 66 -10.84 8.74 -6.87
N SER A 67 -9.94 8.76 -7.83
CA SER A 67 -9.48 7.56 -8.53
C SER A 67 -7.98 7.42 -8.42
N ALA A 68 -7.49 6.20 -8.21
CA ALA A 68 -6.06 5.94 -8.15
C ALA A 68 -5.47 6.03 -9.56
N ILE A 69 -4.40 6.81 -9.72
CA ILE A 69 -3.60 6.87 -10.95
C ILE A 69 -2.50 5.81 -10.89
N ILE A 70 -1.91 5.64 -9.69
CA ILE A 70 -0.87 4.65 -9.46
C ILE A 70 -1.54 3.41 -8.86
N ASP A 71 -1.35 2.25 -9.46
CA ASP A 71 -1.94 1.02 -8.95
C ASP A 71 -1.16 0.47 -7.75
N GLN A 72 -1.85 -0.33 -6.94
CA GLN A 72 -1.29 -0.87 -5.69
C GLN A 72 -0.06 -1.74 -5.93
N GLU A 73 -0.12 -2.60 -6.94
CA GLU A 73 0.99 -3.51 -7.23
C GLU A 73 2.27 -2.75 -7.56
N SER A 74 2.17 -1.73 -8.40
CA SER A 74 3.32 -0.90 -8.76
C SER A 74 3.93 -0.20 -7.54
N TYR A 75 3.08 0.32 -6.66
CA TYR A 75 3.55 0.96 -5.43
C TYR A 75 4.26 -0.05 -4.52
N MET A 76 3.66 -1.22 -4.33
CA MET A 76 4.21 -2.26 -3.47
C MET A 76 5.55 -2.76 -3.98
N GLN A 77 5.70 -2.92 -5.28
CA GLN A 77 6.97 -3.34 -5.88
C GLN A 77 8.07 -2.30 -5.63
N ALA A 78 7.76 -1.03 -5.86
CA ALA A 78 8.72 0.06 -5.65
C ALA A 78 9.10 0.18 -4.18
N GLU A 79 8.14 0.10 -3.27
CA GLU A 79 8.40 0.21 -1.83
C GLU A 79 9.20 -0.97 -1.30
N SER A 80 8.87 -2.19 -1.77
CA SER A 80 9.62 -3.39 -1.39
C SER A 80 11.09 -3.28 -1.79
N LYS A 81 11.35 -2.79 -2.99
CA LYS A 81 12.71 -2.56 -3.47
C LYS A 81 13.45 -1.55 -2.60
N ASN A 82 12.78 -0.46 -2.22
CA ASN A 82 13.37 0.57 -1.37
C ASN A 82 13.70 0.05 0.03
N VAL A 83 12.80 -0.71 0.64
CA VAL A 83 13.02 -1.31 1.96
C VAL A 83 14.23 -2.24 1.92
N LEU A 84 14.29 -3.11 0.91
CA LEU A 84 15.39 -4.05 0.78
C LEU A 84 16.73 -3.33 0.63
N LYS A 85 16.76 -2.29 -0.19
CA LYS A 85 17.97 -1.48 -0.42
C LYS A 85 18.41 -0.74 0.84
N LYS A 86 17.49 -0.05 1.49
CA LYS A 86 17.81 0.82 2.64
C LYS A 86 18.20 0.06 3.88
N LEU A 87 17.43 -0.99 4.21
CA LEU A 87 17.58 -1.67 5.50
C LEU A 87 18.45 -2.91 5.40
N TYR A 88 18.52 -3.56 4.25
CA TYR A 88 19.13 -4.87 4.11
C TYR A 88 20.20 -4.93 3.04
N LYS A 89 20.65 -3.79 2.53
CA LYS A 89 21.71 -3.69 1.51
C LYS A 89 21.48 -4.65 0.33
N ASN A 90 20.22 -4.79 -0.08
CA ASN A 90 19.78 -5.68 -1.16
C ASN A 90 19.91 -7.17 -0.84
N SER A 91 20.09 -7.54 0.43
CA SER A 91 20.16 -8.93 0.84
C SER A 91 18.79 -9.48 1.22
N VAL A 92 18.19 -10.25 0.34
CA VAL A 92 16.91 -10.94 0.61
C VAL A 92 17.07 -11.91 1.77
N LYS A 93 18.21 -12.60 1.84
CA LYS A 93 18.53 -13.52 2.95
C LYS A 93 18.47 -12.79 4.29
N ASN A 94 19.10 -11.63 4.38
CA ASN A 94 19.11 -10.86 5.63
C ASN A 94 17.72 -10.37 6.02
N PHE A 95 16.91 -10.00 5.04
CA PHE A 95 15.53 -9.61 5.29
C PHE A 95 14.73 -10.78 5.90
N LEU A 96 14.81 -11.96 5.28
CA LEU A 96 14.13 -13.15 5.77
C LEU A 96 14.65 -13.57 7.16
N ALA A 97 15.97 -13.47 7.37
CA ALA A 97 16.57 -13.77 8.67
C ALA A 97 16.03 -12.87 9.77
N ALA A 98 15.85 -11.58 9.47
CA ALA A 98 15.28 -10.63 10.42
C ALA A 98 13.83 -10.99 10.79
N LEU A 99 13.03 -11.41 9.80
CA LEU A 99 11.67 -11.86 10.04
C LEU A 99 11.63 -13.13 10.89
N TYR A 100 12.51 -14.09 10.59
CA TYR A 100 12.60 -15.35 11.32
C TYR A 100 13.03 -15.13 12.76
N ASP A 101 14.08 -14.34 12.97
CA ASP A 101 14.61 -14.05 14.30
C ASP A 101 13.60 -13.30 15.17
N GLY A 102 12.73 -12.50 14.54
CA GLY A 102 11.65 -11.79 15.22
C GLY A 102 10.38 -12.62 15.43
N ASN A 103 10.43 -13.94 15.14
CA ASN A 103 9.29 -14.86 15.26
C ASN A 103 8.11 -14.50 14.34
N ASN A 104 8.41 -13.88 13.19
CA ASN A 104 7.38 -13.51 12.20
C ASN A 104 7.27 -14.50 11.05
N LEU A 105 8.07 -15.57 11.03
CA LEU A 105 7.97 -16.63 10.05
C LEU A 105 7.63 -17.95 10.74
N THR A 106 6.56 -18.58 10.29
CA THR A 106 6.14 -19.89 10.76
C THR A 106 6.67 -20.99 9.83
N GLU A 107 6.56 -22.26 10.26
CA GLU A 107 6.89 -23.39 9.38
C GLU A 107 6.04 -23.37 8.11
N LYS A 108 4.79 -22.96 8.23
CA LYS A 108 3.89 -22.82 7.07
C LYS A 108 4.42 -21.77 6.10
N ASP A 109 4.90 -20.64 6.62
CA ASP A 109 5.50 -19.59 5.78
C ASP A 109 6.73 -20.11 5.03
N LEU A 110 7.58 -20.87 5.70
CA LEU A 110 8.77 -21.46 5.08
C LEU A 110 8.41 -22.42 3.96
N GLN A 111 7.38 -23.25 4.17
CA GLN A 111 6.87 -24.17 3.15
C GLN A 111 6.31 -23.40 1.95
N GLU A 112 5.57 -22.35 2.18
CA GLU A 112 5.03 -21.50 1.11
C GLU A 112 6.15 -20.82 0.30
N LEU A 113 7.20 -20.35 0.99
CA LEU A 113 8.37 -19.76 0.34
C LEU A 113 9.11 -20.78 -0.53
N GLU A 114 9.33 -21.99 -0.01
CA GLU A 114 9.97 -23.05 -0.78
C GLU A 114 9.20 -23.38 -2.05
N ALA A 115 7.87 -23.51 -1.94
CA ALA A 115 7.03 -23.79 -3.09
C ALA A 115 7.06 -22.67 -4.12
N TYR A 116 7.02 -21.43 -3.66
CA TYR A 116 7.09 -20.25 -4.52
C TYR A 116 8.44 -20.21 -5.28
N ILE A 117 9.54 -20.43 -4.57
CA ILE A 117 10.87 -20.41 -5.16
C ILE A 117 11.01 -21.50 -6.23
N GLU A 118 10.54 -22.70 -5.92
CA GLU A 118 10.57 -23.82 -6.86
C GLU A 118 9.77 -23.53 -8.12
N GLU A 119 8.57 -22.98 -7.95
CA GLU A 119 7.73 -22.58 -9.08
C GLU A 119 8.46 -21.59 -9.99
N LYS A 120 9.10 -20.59 -9.41
CA LYS A 120 9.79 -19.55 -10.18
C LYS A 120 11.02 -20.11 -10.91
N ARG A 121 11.73 -21.04 -10.29
CA ARG A 121 12.89 -21.69 -10.95
C ARG A 121 12.48 -22.51 -12.15
N GLN A 122 11.34 -23.20 -12.08
CA GLN A 122 10.86 -24.01 -13.19
C GLN A 122 10.44 -23.18 -14.40
N LYS A 123 10.07 -21.92 -14.19
CA LYS A 123 9.62 -21.01 -15.24
C LYS A 123 10.78 -20.28 -15.95
N GLN A 124 11.99 -20.44 -15.48
CA GLN A 124 13.16 -19.78 -16.09
C GLN A 124 13.85 -20.63 -17.15
#